data_1bb5c6a6977ba8268a8528dca4c8da86
#
_entry.id   1bb5c6a6977ba8268a8528dca4c8da86
#
_cell.length_a   1.000
_cell.length_b   1.000
_cell.length_c   1.000
_cell.angle_alpha   90.00
_cell.angle_beta   90.00
_cell.angle_gamma   90.00
#
_symmetry.space_group_name_H-M   'P 1'
#
loop_
_entity.id
_entity.type
_entity.pdbx_description
1 polymer ?
#
loop_
_entity_poly.entity_id
_entity_poly.type
_entity_poly.pdbx_seq_one_letter_code
_entity_poly.pdbx_strand_id
1 'polypeptide(L)'
;MNSAGLIFERRIIAVPNFLPNSTFELLCSCADRQVESERVHIPGHKRGATISYHDLQSCAPELVTFYHSPEFQRWCSFVIGERVQPTPLNDLSSCSLLIYSEPDDHIGWHRDHNFYNGRHFTALLPLINTNADGDGLSSAQLTIRDGNQEEVIPTAPNTLVLFEGAHILHRVTPLLAGERRVILSMTFCTDPSSTALRNFERRLKDIAYFGLRALWD
;
A
#
# COMPACT_ATOMS: atom_id res chain seq x y z
N MET A 1 -5.69 16.34 23.79
CA MET A 1 -6.22 15.80 22.51
C MET A 1 -7.16 14.68 22.87
N ASN A 2 -8.47 14.88 22.66
CA ASN A 2 -9.47 13.84 22.95
C ASN A 2 -9.29 12.69 21.97
N SER A 3 -8.74 11.59 22.44
CA SER A 3 -8.74 10.31 21.77
C SER A 3 -10.14 9.69 21.87
N ALA A 4 -11.09 10.20 21.07
CA ALA A 4 -12.25 9.41 20.72
C ALA A 4 -11.69 8.19 20.00
N GLY A 5 -11.82 6.99 20.58
CA GLY A 5 -11.24 5.76 20.05
C GLY A 5 -11.65 5.60 18.58
N LEU A 6 -10.66 5.58 17.71
CA LEU A 6 -10.86 5.20 16.32
C LEU A 6 -11.33 3.74 16.34
N ILE A 7 -12.53 3.49 15.85
CA ILE A 7 -13.13 2.16 15.90
C ILE A 7 -12.85 1.47 14.56
N PHE A 8 -12.06 0.40 14.59
CA PHE A 8 -11.74 -0.44 13.42
C PHE A 8 -12.85 -1.49 13.15
N GLU A 9 -14.12 -1.06 13.28
CA GLU A 9 -15.28 -1.95 13.20
C GLU A 9 -15.46 -2.61 11.83
N ARG A 10 -15.25 -1.85 10.75
CA ARG A 10 -15.42 -2.33 9.37
C ARG A 10 -14.16 -2.95 8.79
N ARG A 11 -13.13 -3.20 9.61
CA ARG A 11 -11.79 -3.65 9.18
C ARG A 11 -11.10 -2.70 8.18
N ILE A 12 -11.57 -1.46 8.10
CA ILE A 12 -10.99 -0.39 7.29
C ILE A 12 -11.25 0.95 7.93
N ILE A 13 -10.25 1.84 7.85
CA ILE A 13 -10.35 3.24 8.27
C ILE A 13 -9.57 4.11 7.30
N ALA A 14 -10.07 5.32 7.03
CA ALA A 14 -9.36 6.37 6.29
C ALA A 14 -9.20 7.61 7.17
N VAL A 15 -7.97 8.09 7.32
CA VAL A 15 -7.61 9.22 8.18
C VAL A 15 -6.98 10.31 7.33
N PRO A 16 -7.72 11.39 7.00
CA PRO A 16 -7.17 12.50 6.23
C PRO A 16 -6.18 13.32 7.05
N ASN A 17 -5.26 14.02 6.36
CA ASN A 17 -4.21 14.84 6.98
C ASN A 17 -3.42 14.10 8.06
N PHE A 18 -3.04 12.86 7.75
CA PHE A 18 -2.44 11.94 8.71
C PHE A 18 -1.08 12.41 9.23
N LEU A 19 -0.23 12.93 8.35
CA LEU A 19 1.11 13.41 8.70
C LEU A 19 1.14 14.93 8.79
N PRO A 20 2.02 15.50 9.64
CA PRO A 20 2.38 16.90 9.55
C PRO A 20 2.91 17.26 8.15
N ASN A 21 2.61 18.45 7.65
CA ASN A 21 2.96 18.87 6.29
C ASN A 21 4.44 18.67 5.97
N SER A 22 5.35 19.07 6.85
CA SER A 22 6.79 18.94 6.60
C SER A 22 7.25 17.49 6.43
N THR A 23 6.69 16.57 7.21
CA THR A 23 6.97 15.13 7.07
C THR A 23 6.39 14.60 5.77
N PHE A 24 5.16 14.97 5.46
CA PHE A 24 4.49 14.54 4.24
C PHE A 24 5.21 15.02 2.98
N GLU A 25 5.61 16.30 2.93
CA GLU A 25 6.37 16.89 1.82
C GLU A 25 7.72 16.19 1.60
N LEU A 26 8.40 15.81 2.69
CA LEU A 26 9.63 15.00 2.60
C LEU A 26 9.37 13.67 1.90
N LEU A 27 8.34 12.91 2.33
CA LEU A 27 8.01 11.62 1.72
C LEU A 27 7.59 11.78 0.26
N CYS A 28 6.82 12.82 -0.08
CA CYS A 28 6.45 13.14 -1.46
C CYS A 28 7.69 13.39 -2.33
N SER A 29 8.65 14.19 -1.86
CA SER A 29 9.87 14.49 -2.60
C SER A 29 10.73 13.26 -2.86
N CYS A 30 10.75 12.30 -1.92
CA CYS A 30 11.43 11.02 -2.09
C CYS A 30 10.74 10.14 -3.13
N ALA A 31 9.40 10.10 -3.12
CA ALA A 31 8.62 9.31 -4.07
C ALA A 31 8.66 9.88 -5.50
N ASP A 32 8.70 11.21 -5.63
CA ASP A 32 8.69 11.88 -6.93
C ASP A 32 9.98 11.63 -7.74
N ARG A 33 11.10 11.43 -7.06
CA ARG A 33 12.37 11.06 -7.67
C ARG A 33 12.39 9.65 -8.26
N GLN A 34 11.41 8.81 -7.95
CA GLN A 34 11.33 7.40 -8.32
C GLN A 34 10.47 7.19 -9.59
N VAL A 35 10.81 7.86 -10.68
CA VAL A 35 10.02 7.82 -11.93
C VAL A 35 10.37 6.61 -12.80
N GLU A 36 11.60 6.07 -12.70
CA GLU A 36 12.07 4.94 -13.50
C GLU A 36 12.00 3.64 -12.70
N SER A 37 10.87 2.96 -12.76
CA SER A 37 10.68 1.63 -12.18
C SER A 37 10.19 0.64 -13.22
N GLU A 38 10.53 -0.63 -13.04
CA GLU A 38 10.04 -1.69 -13.92
C GLU A 38 8.52 -1.78 -13.85
N ARG A 39 7.89 -1.77 -15.01
CA ARG A 39 6.43 -1.89 -15.10
C ARG A 39 6.02 -3.35 -15.13
N VAL A 40 4.99 -3.67 -14.38
CA VAL A 40 4.43 -5.02 -14.31
C VAL A 40 3.06 -5.02 -14.97
N HIS A 41 2.85 -6.00 -15.84
CA HIS A 41 1.56 -6.27 -16.44
C HIS A 41 1.16 -7.73 -16.20
N ILE A 42 0.20 -7.93 -15.30
CA ILE A 42 -0.46 -9.21 -15.07
C ILE A 42 -1.83 -9.13 -15.74
N PRO A 43 -2.05 -9.81 -16.90
CA PRO A 43 -3.29 -9.69 -17.65
C PRO A 43 -4.53 -9.92 -16.78
N GLY A 44 -5.49 -8.98 -16.86
CA GLY A 44 -6.75 -9.04 -16.09
C GLY A 44 -6.62 -8.77 -14.59
N HIS A 45 -5.42 -8.53 -14.07
CA HIS A 45 -5.22 -8.34 -12.63
C HIS A 45 -4.51 -7.02 -12.27
N LYS A 46 -3.34 -6.74 -12.85
CA LYS A 46 -2.54 -5.56 -12.48
C LYS A 46 -1.80 -4.98 -13.67
N ARG A 47 -1.85 -3.66 -13.80
CA ARG A 47 -1.00 -2.86 -14.67
C ARG A 47 -0.48 -1.67 -13.89
N GLY A 48 0.82 -1.40 -13.95
CA GLY A 48 1.48 -0.32 -13.23
C GLY A 48 2.92 -0.65 -12.89
N ALA A 49 3.62 0.28 -12.25
CA ALA A 49 4.95 0.03 -11.73
C ALA A 49 4.93 -0.20 -10.22
N THR A 50 5.91 -0.96 -9.73
CA THR A 50 6.06 -1.21 -8.29
C THR A 50 7.54 -1.22 -7.94
N ILE A 51 7.90 -0.44 -6.90
CA ILE A 51 9.25 -0.46 -6.33
C ILE A 51 9.18 -1.30 -5.06
N SER A 52 10.04 -2.31 -4.98
CA SER A 52 10.10 -3.26 -3.86
C SER A 52 10.67 -2.65 -2.59
N TYR A 53 10.53 -3.35 -1.45
CA TYR A 53 11.18 -2.97 -0.20
C TYR A 53 12.69 -2.77 -0.35
N HIS A 54 13.39 -3.71 -1.00
CA HIS A 54 14.84 -3.66 -1.17
C HIS A 54 15.29 -2.47 -2.02
N ASP A 55 14.56 -2.20 -3.11
CA ASP A 55 14.84 -1.06 -3.96
C ASP A 55 14.60 0.25 -3.20
N LEU A 56 13.49 0.36 -2.45
CA LEU A 56 13.19 1.54 -1.63
C LEU A 56 14.25 1.78 -0.56
N GLN A 57 14.77 0.73 0.06
CA GLN A 57 15.84 0.86 1.05
C GLN A 57 17.08 1.55 0.47
N SER A 58 17.34 1.34 -0.82
CA SER A 58 18.49 1.91 -1.52
C SER A 58 18.22 3.30 -2.10
N CYS A 59 17.01 3.53 -2.65
CA CYS A 59 16.72 4.74 -3.42
C CYS A 59 15.86 5.79 -2.68
N ALA A 60 15.11 5.38 -1.65
CA ALA A 60 14.24 6.24 -0.85
C ALA A 60 14.15 5.76 0.62
N PRO A 61 15.30 5.72 1.34
CA PRO A 61 15.36 5.18 2.70
C PRO A 61 14.47 5.92 3.70
N GLU A 62 14.07 7.14 3.43
CA GLU A 62 13.14 7.92 4.26
C GLU A 62 11.75 7.26 4.32
N LEU A 63 11.27 6.70 3.19
CA LEU A 63 10.00 5.96 3.15
C LEU A 63 10.06 4.70 4.02
N VAL A 64 11.18 3.99 3.96
CA VAL A 64 11.43 2.81 4.78
C VAL A 64 11.57 3.18 6.26
N THR A 65 12.24 4.30 6.56
CA THR A 65 12.37 4.82 7.94
C THR A 65 10.99 5.16 8.52
N PHE A 66 10.12 5.78 7.74
CA PHE A 66 8.73 6.05 8.15
C PHE A 66 7.97 4.75 8.44
N TYR A 67 8.05 3.75 7.57
CA TYR A 67 7.42 2.44 7.77
C TYR A 67 7.85 1.78 9.08
N HIS A 68 9.14 1.86 9.43
CA HIS A 68 9.69 1.29 10.65
C HIS A 68 9.58 2.20 11.88
N SER A 69 9.00 3.40 11.74
CA SER A 69 8.91 4.30 12.90
C SER A 69 8.08 3.71 14.03
N PRO A 70 8.57 3.76 15.28
CA PRO A 70 7.82 3.24 16.43
C PRO A 70 6.48 3.96 16.64
N GLU A 71 6.41 5.23 16.27
CA GLU A 71 5.20 6.06 16.36
C GLU A 71 4.11 5.50 15.45
N PHE A 72 4.44 5.20 14.21
CA PHE A 72 3.49 4.66 13.24
C PHE A 72 3.03 3.25 13.65
N GLN A 73 3.95 2.38 14.09
CA GLN A 73 3.58 1.06 14.57
C GLN A 73 2.67 1.10 15.81
N ARG A 74 2.94 2.02 16.77
CA ARG A 74 2.07 2.20 17.93
C ARG A 74 0.70 2.70 17.54
N TRP A 75 0.63 3.63 16.57
CA TRP A 75 -0.63 4.13 16.05
C TRP A 75 -1.44 3.00 15.39
N CYS A 76 -0.83 2.20 14.49
CA CYS A 76 -1.48 1.04 13.88
C CYS A 76 -1.99 0.06 14.95
N SER A 77 -1.16 -0.28 15.94
CA SER A 77 -1.55 -1.18 17.03
C SER A 77 -2.72 -0.64 17.85
N PHE A 78 -2.74 0.67 18.10
CA PHE A 78 -3.83 1.33 18.84
C PHE A 78 -5.15 1.27 18.05
N VAL A 79 -5.13 1.58 16.73
CA VAL A 79 -6.32 1.56 15.88
C VAL A 79 -6.88 0.14 15.74
N ILE A 80 -6.00 -0.84 15.53
CA ILE A 80 -6.38 -2.25 15.35
C ILE A 80 -6.85 -2.88 16.66
N GLY A 81 -6.43 -2.32 17.82
CA GLY A 81 -6.70 -2.89 19.14
C GLY A 81 -5.84 -4.10 19.49
N GLU A 82 -4.78 -4.36 18.73
CA GLU A 82 -3.86 -5.48 18.88
C GLU A 82 -2.44 -5.06 18.47
N ARG A 83 -1.42 -5.59 19.13
CA ARG A 83 -0.04 -5.28 18.78
C ARG A 83 0.28 -5.81 17.37
N VAL A 84 0.73 -4.91 16.50
CA VAL A 84 1.23 -5.25 15.17
C VAL A 84 2.68 -4.81 15.01
N GLN A 85 3.35 -5.47 14.07
CA GLN A 85 4.72 -5.17 13.67
C GLN A 85 4.83 -5.25 12.13
N PRO A 86 5.83 -4.62 11.54
CA PRO A 86 6.13 -4.78 10.12
C PRO A 86 6.21 -6.25 9.71
N THR A 87 5.72 -6.58 8.52
CA THR A 87 5.93 -7.92 7.96
C THR A 87 7.42 -8.18 7.73
N PRO A 88 7.87 -9.44 7.68
CA PRO A 88 9.27 -9.79 7.50
C PRO A 88 9.92 -9.11 6.29
N LEU A 89 11.16 -8.66 6.44
CA LEU A 89 11.88 -7.87 5.42
C LEU A 89 12.15 -8.63 4.12
N ASN A 90 12.12 -9.95 4.16
CA ASN A 90 12.21 -10.80 2.98
C ASN A 90 10.86 -10.93 2.22
N ASP A 91 9.82 -10.20 2.62
CA ASP A 91 8.63 -9.96 1.82
C ASP A 91 8.80 -8.65 1.05
N LEU A 92 9.03 -8.74 -0.25
CA LEU A 92 9.29 -7.58 -1.11
C LEU A 92 8.13 -6.58 -1.13
N SER A 93 6.94 -7.00 -0.74
CA SER A 93 5.75 -6.16 -0.60
C SER A 93 5.60 -5.53 0.78
N SER A 94 6.49 -5.80 1.74
CA SER A 94 6.38 -5.28 3.13
C SER A 94 6.27 -3.76 3.18
N CYS A 95 7.06 -3.07 2.34
CA CYS A 95 6.94 -1.65 2.07
C CYS A 95 7.27 -1.43 0.60
N SER A 96 6.36 -0.86 -0.17
CA SER A 96 6.53 -0.70 -1.62
C SER A 96 5.88 0.59 -2.10
N LEU A 97 6.37 1.15 -3.21
CA LEU A 97 5.67 2.19 -3.95
C LEU A 97 4.87 1.56 -5.10
N LEU A 98 3.59 1.88 -5.15
CA LEU A 98 2.70 1.55 -6.24
C LEU A 98 2.57 2.80 -7.12
N ILE A 99 3.01 2.72 -8.37
CA ILE A 99 3.06 3.85 -9.30
C ILE A 99 2.13 3.57 -10.47
N TYR A 100 1.18 4.48 -10.65
CA TYR A 100 0.24 4.52 -11.77
C TYR A 100 0.52 5.82 -12.53
N SER A 101 0.99 5.71 -13.77
CA SER A 101 1.45 6.86 -14.58
C SER A 101 1.07 6.74 -16.05
N GLU A 102 0.52 5.60 -16.46
CA GLU A 102 0.06 5.38 -17.82
C GLU A 102 -1.45 5.08 -17.86
N PRO A 103 -2.13 5.40 -18.98
CA PRO A 103 -3.52 5.02 -19.15
C PRO A 103 -3.73 3.53 -18.91
N ASP A 104 -4.86 3.20 -18.30
CA ASP A 104 -5.25 1.83 -17.90
C ASP A 104 -4.40 1.20 -16.78
N ASP A 105 -3.53 1.93 -16.11
CA ASP A 105 -2.90 1.44 -14.89
C ASP A 105 -3.96 1.21 -13.82
N HIS A 106 -4.03 -0.02 -13.30
CA HIS A 106 -5.06 -0.46 -12.35
C HIS A 106 -4.62 -1.67 -11.53
N ILE A 107 -5.41 -1.99 -10.50
CA ILE A 107 -5.43 -3.31 -9.87
C ILE A 107 -6.88 -3.81 -9.85
N GLY A 108 -7.12 -4.99 -10.43
CA GLY A 108 -8.42 -5.64 -10.45
C GLY A 108 -8.92 -6.06 -9.06
N TRP A 109 -10.14 -6.58 -9.00
CA TRP A 109 -10.72 -7.08 -7.75
C TRP A 109 -9.87 -8.19 -7.14
N HIS A 110 -9.42 -7.99 -5.90
CA HIS A 110 -8.63 -8.96 -5.14
C HIS A 110 -8.81 -8.79 -3.64
N ARG A 111 -8.33 -9.78 -2.90
CA ARG A 111 -7.99 -9.69 -1.48
C ARG A 111 -6.49 -9.88 -1.33
N ASP A 112 -5.89 -9.22 -0.35
CA ASP A 112 -4.48 -9.42 -0.05
C ASP A 112 -4.23 -10.85 0.46
N HIS A 113 -3.13 -11.44 0.04
CA HIS A 113 -2.73 -12.74 0.56
C HIS A 113 -2.07 -12.57 1.94
N ASN A 114 -2.54 -13.35 2.89
CA ASN A 114 -1.91 -13.46 4.20
C ASN A 114 -1.02 -14.72 4.25
N PHE A 115 0.28 -14.54 4.24
CA PHE A 115 1.28 -15.61 4.33
C PHE A 115 1.72 -15.89 5.77
N TYR A 116 1.17 -15.18 6.75
CA TYR A 116 1.56 -15.22 8.17
C TYR A 116 0.52 -15.94 9.01
N ASN A 117 0.90 -16.37 10.22
CA ASN A 117 -0.02 -17.03 11.14
C ASN A 117 -0.98 -16.04 11.81
N GLY A 118 -0.56 -14.79 11.99
CA GLY A 118 -1.38 -13.73 12.55
C GLY A 118 -2.28 -13.05 11.53
N ARG A 119 -2.99 -12.02 12.00
CA ARG A 119 -3.75 -11.11 11.14
C ARG A 119 -2.79 -10.26 10.31
N HIS A 120 -3.21 -9.92 9.10
CA HIS A 120 -2.41 -9.13 8.17
C HIS A 120 -3.16 -7.86 7.77
N PHE A 121 -2.47 -6.72 7.80
CA PHE A 121 -3.02 -5.40 7.55
C PHE A 121 -2.20 -4.68 6.51
N THR A 122 -2.89 -3.90 5.68
CA THR A 122 -2.29 -3.03 4.67
C THR A 122 -2.59 -1.59 5.02
N ALA A 123 -1.55 -0.76 5.06
CA ALA A 123 -1.62 0.68 5.21
C ALA A 123 -1.21 1.34 3.90
N LEU A 124 -2.11 2.13 3.31
CA LEU A 124 -1.87 2.88 2.08
C LEU A 124 -1.78 4.36 2.41
N LEU A 125 -0.68 5.00 2.03
CA LEU A 125 -0.51 6.44 2.13
C LEU A 125 -0.34 7.03 0.71
N PRO A 126 -1.38 7.64 0.13
CA PRO A 126 -1.26 8.37 -1.13
C PRO A 126 -0.30 9.56 -0.96
N LEU A 127 0.80 9.54 -1.71
CA LEU A 127 1.78 10.61 -1.77
C LEU A 127 1.46 11.57 -2.91
N ILE A 128 1.07 11.02 -4.07
CA ILE A 128 0.62 11.76 -5.24
C ILE A 128 -0.69 11.14 -5.72
N ASN A 129 -1.68 11.97 -6.01
CA ASN A 129 -2.94 11.55 -6.62
C ASN A 129 -3.57 12.76 -7.32
N THR A 130 -3.30 12.92 -8.62
CA THR A 130 -3.68 14.10 -9.40
C THR A 130 -4.30 13.70 -10.73
N ASN A 131 -5.33 14.47 -11.14
CA ASN A 131 -5.86 14.42 -12.49
C ASN A 131 -4.90 15.07 -13.50
N ALA A 132 -5.24 15.06 -14.79
CA ALA A 132 -4.42 15.60 -15.86
C ALA A 132 -4.19 17.13 -15.75
N ASP A 133 -5.15 17.86 -15.21
CA ASP A 133 -5.08 19.30 -15.04
C ASP A 133 -4.35 19.71 -13.75
N GLY A 134 -4.12 18.78 -12.83
CA GLY A 134 -3.42 19.00 -11.56
C GLY A 134 -4.28 19.68 -10.47
N ASP A 135 -5.57 19.87 -10.71
CA ASP A 135 -6.50 20.57 -9.80
C ASP A 135 -7.47 19.63 -9.07
N GLY A 136 -7.40 18.33 -9.32
CA GLY A 136 -8.25 17.31 -8.73
C GLY A 136 -7.56 15.96 -8.55
N LEU A 137 -8.33 14.98 -8.07
CA LEU A 137 -7.86 13.61 -7.91
C LEU A 137 -7.95 12.84 -9.24
N SER A 138 -7.08 11.85 -9.40
CA SER A 138 -7.12 10.95 -10.55
C SER A 138 -8.40 10.08 -10.54
N SER A 139 -8.72 9.51 -11.71
CA SER A 139 -9.77 8.50 -11.89
C SER A 139 -9.46 7.16 -11.21
N ALA A 140 -8.19 6.92 -10.87
CA ALA A 140 -7.74 5.70 -10.20
C ALA A 140 -8.16 5.69 -8.73
N GLN A 141 -9.37 5.22 -8.46
CA GLN A 141 -10.01 5.20 -7.14
C GLN A 141 -9.83 3.84 -6.46
N LEU A 142 -9.54 3.85 -5.15
CA LEU A 142 -9.66 2.67 -4.30
C LEU A 142 -11.14 2.39 -4.05
N THR A 143 -11.63 1.26 -4.52
CA THR A 143 -13.01 0.82 -4.32
C THR A 143 -13.01 -0.48 -3.53
N ILE A 144 -13.85 -0.57 -2.51
CA ILE A 144 -14.12 -1.81 -1.76
C ILE A 144 -15.49 -2.35 -2.12
N ARG A 145 -15.69 -3.66 -1.88
CA ARG A 145 -17.00 -4.30 -2.06
C ARG A 145 -17.38 -5.06 -0.80
N ASP A 146 -18.56 -4.74 -0.29
CA ASP A 146 -19.23 -5.47 0.79
C ASP A 146 -20.58 -6.01 0.29
N GLY A 147 -20.67 -7.33 0.14
CA GLY A 147 -21.81 -7.95 -0.54
C GLY A 147 -21.96 -7.44 -1.98
N ASN A 148 -23.09 -6.79 -2.28
CA ASN A 148 -23.38 -6.19 -3.59
C ASN A 148 -23.14 -4.66 -3.64
N GLN A 149 -22.67 -4.06 -2.56
CA GLN A 149 -22.41 -2.62 -2.50
C GLN A 149 -20.93 -2.32 -2.74
N GLU A 150 -20.69 -1.33 -3.59
CA GLU A 150 -19.35 -0.79 -3.83
C GLU A 150 -19.25 0.58 -3.15
N GLU A 151 -18.11 0.82 -2.49
CA GLU A 151 -17.80 2.07 -1.82
C GLU A 151 -16.44 2.56 -2.27
N VAL A 152 -16.36 3.83 -2.63
CA VAL A 152 -15.09 4.50 -2.93
C VAL A 152 -14.48 4.99 -1.63
N ILE A 153 -13.27 4.54 -1.34
CA ILE A 153 -12.51 4.96 -0.17
C ILE A 153 -11.70 6.21 -0.52
N PRO A 154 -11.76 7.28 0.29
CA PRO A 154 -10.98 8.49 0.06
C PRO A 154 -9.48 8.19 0.00
N THR A 155 -8.82 8.64 -1.08
CA THR A 155 -7.37 8.50 -1.29
C THR A 155 -6.72 9.81 -1.73
N ALA A 156 -7.21 10.94 -1.21
CA ALA A 156 -6.51 12.21 -1.36
C ALA A 156 -5.10 12.12 -0.77
N PRO A 157 -4.12 12.87 -1.28
CA PRO A 157 -2.79 12.92 -0.69
C PRO A 157 -2.83 13.16 0.83
N ASN A 158 -1.94 12.50 1.57
CA ASN A 158 -1.92 12.51 3.04
C ASN A 158 -3.17 11.90 3.73
N THR A 159 -3.91 11.04 3.05
CA THR A 159 -4.99 10.24 3.68
C THR A 159 -4.48 8.82 3.93
N LEU A 160 -4.20 8.48 5.19
CA LEU A 160 -3.82 7.10 5.51
C LEU A 160 -5.06 6.20 5.50
N VAL A 161 -5.03 5.15 4.67
CA VAL A 161 -6.04 4.09 4.66
C VAL A 161 -5.42 2.84 5.28
N LEU A 162 -5.94 2.37 6.42
CA LEU A 162 -5.51 1.14 7.08
C LEU A 162 -6.65 0.11 6.99
N PHE A 163 -6.36 -1.09 6.52
CA PHE A 163 -7.38 -2.14 6.37
C PHE A 163 -6.82 -3.56 6.49
N GLU A 164 -7.71 -4.52 6.79
CA GLU A 164 -7.39 -5.94 6.84
C GLU A 164 -7.61 -6.56 5.45
N GLY A 165 -6.58 -6.48 4.59
CA GLY A 165 -6.67 -6.76 3.17
C GLY A 165 -7.14 -8.17 2.81
N ALA A 166 -6.84 -9.17 3.64
CA ALA A 166 -7.31 -10.54 3.45
C ALA A 166 -8.84 -10.70 3.56
N HIS A 167 -9.53 -9.73 4.19
CA HIS A 167 -10.98 -9.75 4.40
C HIS A 167 -11.73 -8.74 3.52
N ILE A 168 -11.07 -7.70 3.06
CA ILE A 168 -11.65 -6.65 2.23
C ILE A 168 -11.43 -6.96 0.75
N LEU A 169 -12.51 -7.19 -0.01
CA LEU A 169 -12.43 -7.27 -1.46
C LEU A 169 -12.30 -5.85 -2.01
N HIS A 170 -11.21 -5.57 -2.73
CA HIS A 170 -10.89 -4.22 -3.19
C HIS A 170 -10.25 -4.20 -4.57
N ARG A 171 -10.29 -3.03 -5.20
CA ARG A 171 -9.64 -2.75 -6.49
C ARG A 171 -9.16 -1.31 -6.56
N VAL A 172 -8.33 -1.01 -7.55
CA VAL A 172 -8.05 0.35 -8.02
C VAL A 172 -8.55 0.46 -9.46
N THR A 173 -9.44 1.43 -9.71
CA THR A 173 -9.98 1.67 -11.04
C THR A 173 -8.91 2.19 -12.01
N PRO A 174 -9.07 2.02 -13.34
CA PRO A 174 -8.08 2.45 -14.31
C PRO A 174 -7.78 3.95 -14.28
N LEU A 175 -6.50 4.27 -14.44
CA LEU A 175 -6.00 5.63 -14.60
C LEU A 175 -6.30 6.15 -16.00
N LEU A 176 -6.65 7.42 -16.14
CA LEU A 176 -6.80 8.10 -17.42
C LEU A 176 -5.47 8.72 -17.90
N ALA A 177 -5.43 9.14 -19.15
CA ALA A 177 -4.25 9.78 -19.74
C ALA A 177 -3.92 11.11 -19.04
N GLY A 178 -2.64 11.35 -18.76
CA GLY A 178 -2.15 12.57 -18.11
C GLY A 178 -2.31 12.58 -16.58
N GLU A 179 -2.98 11.59 -15.99
CA GLU A 179 -3.13 11.47 -14.55
C GLU A 179 -1.94 10.78 -13.91
N ARG A 180 -1.75 10.99 -12.60
CA ARG A 180 -0.68 10.36 -11.84
C ARG A 180 -1.14 9.97 -10.44
N ARG A 181 -0.78 8.75 -10.01
CA ARG A 181 -1.04 8.26 -8.67
C ARG A 181 0.14 7.47 -8.12
N VAL A 182 0.67 7.86 -6.96
CA VAL A 182 1.78 7.17 -6.26
C VAL A 182 1.38 6.91 -4.83
N ILE A 183 1.42 5.66 -4.43
CA ILE A 183 0.98 5.19 -3.11
C ILE A 183 2.13 4.48 -2.41
N LEU A 184 2.44 4.90 -1.19
CA LEU A 184 3.26 4.11 -0.27
C LEU A 184 2.36 3.03 0.35
N SER A 185 2.65 1.77 0.01
CA SER A 185 1.96 0.59 0.54
C SER A 185 2.85 -0.08 1.59
N MET A 186 2.32 -0.28 2.79
CA MET A 186 3.03 -0.80 3.94
C MET A 186 2.22 -1.91 4.59
N THR A 187 2.85 -3.02 4.97
CA THR A 187 2.11 -4.16 5.54
C THR A 187 2.58 -4.51 6.94
N PHE A 188 1.62 -4.88 7.78
CA PHE A 188 1.82 -5.22 9.18
C PHE A 188 1.15 -6.55 9.50
N CYS A 189 1.64 -7.25 10.52
CA CYS A 189 1.02 -8.48 11.01
C CYS A 189 1.12 -8.58 12.53
N THR A 190 0.21 -9.36 13.13
CA THR A 190 0.24 -9.63 14.58
C THR A 190 1.23 -10.73 14.92
N ASP A 191 1.39 -11.74 14.06
CA ASP A 191 2.36 -12.83 14.18
C ASP A 191 3.07 -13.05 12.84
N PRO A 192 4.36 -12.71 12.72
CA PRO A 192 5.13 -12.84 11.48
C PRO A 192 5.58 -14.27 11.17
N SER A 193 5.33 -15.22 12.06
CA SER A 193 5.66 -16.61 11.81
C SER A 193 4.87 -17.16 10.61
N SER A 194 5.47 -18.08 9.87
CA SER A 194 4.91 -18.63 8.63
C SER A 194 5.38 -20.08 8.44
N THR A 195 4.61 -20.85 7.69
CA THR A 195 4.99 -22.20 7.29
C THR A 195 5.90 -22.18 6.05
N ALA A 196 6.67 -23.27 5.84
CA ALA A 196 7.52 -23.39 4.66
C ALA A 196 6.71 -23.30 3.34
N LEU A 197 5.49 -23.84 3.31
CA LEU A 197 4.60 -23.77 2.16
C LEU A 197 4.17 -22.32 1.88
N ARG A 198 3.71 -21.59 2.87
CA ARG A 198 3.31 -20.16 2.74
C ARG A 198 4.49 -19.29 2.32
N ASN A 199 5.70 -19.57 2.83
CA ASN A 199 6.90 -18.87 2.40
C ASN A 199 7.22 -19.13 0.92
N PHE A 200 7.00 -20.34 0.44
CA PHE A 200 7.15 -20.67 -0.99
C PHE A 200 6.10 -19.93 -1.84
N GLU A 201 4.84 -19.96 -1.44
CA GLU A 201 3.75 -19.23 -2.12
C GLU A 201 4.03 -17.72 -2.17
N ARG A 202 4.54 -17.13 -1.07
CA ARG A 202 4.97 -15.74 -1.03
C ARG A 202 6.05 -15.45 -2.07
N ARG A 203 7.08 -16.29 -2.16
CA ARG A 203 8.14 -16.13 -3.18
C ARG A 203 7.60 -16.19 -4.60
N LEU A 204 6.65 -17.08 -4.89
CA LEU A 204 5.99 -17.12 -6.20
C LEU A 204 5.23 -15.83 -6.49
N LYS A 205 4.53 -15.28 -5.51
CA LYS A 205 3.88 -13.96 -5.61
C LYS A 205 4.93 -12.88 -5.90
N ASP A 206 6.03 -12.85 -5.16
CA ASP A 206 7.09 -11.84 -5.34
C ASP A 206 7.66 -11.88 -6.76
N ILE A 207 7.91 -13.07 -7.32
CA ILE A 207 8.33 -13.22 -8.72
C ILE A 207 7.27 -12.65 -9.69
N ALA A 208 5.99 -12.91 -9.44
CA ALA A 208 4.92 -12.42 -10.31
C ALA A 208 4.77 -10.88 -10.27
N TYR A 209 5.05 -10.25 -9.11
CA TYR A 209 4.86 -8.80 -8.91
C TYR A 209 6.13 -7.97 -9.16
N PHE A 210 7.32 -8.55 -8.96
CA PHE A 210 8.61 -7.84 -9.06
C PHE A 210 9.55 -8.45 -10.10
N GLY A 211 9.09 -9.47 -10.85
CA GLY A 211 9.88 -10.12 -11.88
C GLY A 211 10.92 -11.13 -11.34
N LEU A 212 11.77 -11.65 -12.25
CA LEU A 212 12.77 -12.67 -11.89
C LEU A 212 13.85 -12.17 -10.92
N ARG A 213 14.02 -10.85 -10.77
CA ARG A 213 14.95 -10.27 -9.77
C ARG A 213 14.59 -10.71 -8.35
N ALA A 214 13.31 -10.91 -8.04
CA ALA A 214 12.85 -11.42 -6.75
C ALA A 214 13.42 -12.82 -6.36
N LEU A 215 14.13 -13.49 -7.24
CA LEU A 215 14.82 -14.74 -6.94
C LEU A 215 16.19 -14.54 -6.28
N TRP A 216 16.78 -13.35 -6.40
CA TRP A 216 18.14 -13.05 -5.97
C TRP A 216 18.18 -12.13 -4.74
N ASP A 217 17.04 -11.60 -4.34
CA ASP A 217 16.79 -10.81 -3.14
C ASP A 217 16.24 -11.70 -2.00
#